data_c0f0b014f0171932dbacd37057a5a027
#
_entry.id   c0f0b014f0171932dbacd37057a5a027
#
_cell.length_a   1.000
_cell.length_b   1.000
_cell.length_c   1.000
_cell.angle_alpha   90.00
_cell.angle_beta   90.00
_cell.angle_gamma   90.00
#
_symmetry.space_group_name_H-M   'P 1'
#
loop_
_entity.id
_entity.type
_entity.pdbx_description
1 polymer ?
#
loop_
_entity_poly.entity_id
_entity_poly.type
_entity_poly.pdbx_seq_one_letter_code
_entity_poly.pdbx_strand_id
1 'polypeptide(L)'
;MKVIKGLMAGLFFLLLCACGGQQIKDPLNYEVEPFTFQNQDGKNVSLESLKGEVWLADFIFTNCETICPPMTAHMTELQKKLKAENIDVRIVSFSVDPENDKPKQLKKFAANYPLSFDNWDFLTGYSQSDIEAFALKSFKAIVKKPEGEDQVIHQSSFYLVGPNGKVLKDYNGVENTPYDDIIADVKTASTLK
;
A
#
# COMPACT_ATOMS: atom_id res chain seq x y z
N MET A 1 -46.24 -27.23 58.91
CA MET A 1 -46.14 -26.14 57.97
C MET A 1 -44.67 -25.80 57.84
N LYS A 2 -44.01 -26.32 56.83
CA LYS A 2 -42.55 -26.03 56.55
C LYS A 2 -42.47 -25.22 55.27
N VAL A 3 -42.00 -24.00 55.40
CA VAL A 3 -41.80 -23.06 54.30
C VAL A 3 -40.41 -23.38 53.62
N ILE A 4 -40.46 -23.84 52.40
CA ILE A 4 -39.23 -24.06 51.57
C ILE A 4 -38.86 -22.73 50.92
N LYS A 5 -37.76 -22.13 51.36
CA LYS A 5 -37.18 -20.97 50.70
C LYS A 5 -36.39 -21.45 49.46
N GLY A 6 -36.93 -21.18 48.27
CA GLY A 6 -36.25 -21.43 47.04
C GLY A 6 -35.12 -20.41 46.82
N LEU A 7 -33.89 -20.90 46.73
CA LEU A 7 -32.69 -20.13 46.40
C LEU A 7 -32.63 -20.01 44.88
N MET A 8 -33.00 -18.85 44.34
CA MET A 8 -32.79 -18.51 42.92
C MET A 8 -31.33 -18.08 42.72
N ALA A 9 -30.48 -19.02 42.30
CA ALA A 9 -29.15 -18.72 41.86
C ALA A 9 -29.23 -18.11 40.44
N GLY A 10 -29.10 -16.79 40.36
CA GLY A 10 -28.99 -16.07 39.07
C GLY A 10 -27.67 -16.38 38.43
N LEU A 11 -27.68 -17.18 37.36
CA LEU A 11 -26.52 -17.44 36.47
C LEU A 11 -26.30 -16.20 35.62
N PHE A 12 -25.40 -15.32 36.08
CA PHE A 12 -24.95 -14.16 35.32
C PHE A 12 -23.98 -14.65 34.21
N PHE A 13 -24.53 -14.87 33.04
CA PHE A 13 -23.75 -15.22 31.83
C PHE A 13 -22.95 -13.99 31.41
N LEU A 14 -21.69 -13.87 31.85
CA LEU A 14 -20.74 -12.92 31.34
C LEU A 14 -20.45 -13.29 29.86
N LEU A 15 -21.17 -12.63 28.95
CA LEU A 15 -20.79 -12.56 27.53
C LEU A 15 -19.46 -11.80 27.44
N LEU A 16 -18.37 -12.52 27.56
CA LEU A 16 -17.07 -12.04 27.10
C LEU A 16 -17.17 -11.87 25.59
N CYS A 17 -17.54 -10.66 25.13
CA CYS A 17 -17.28 -10.25 23.77
C CYS A 17 -15.76 -10.32 23.59
N ALA A 18 -15.29 -11.45 23.09
CA ALA A 18 -13.94 -11.58 22.53
C ALA A 18 -13.90 -10.67 21.29
N CYS A 19 -13.55 -9.40 21.47
CA CYS A 19 -13.07 -8.55 20.40
C CYS A 19 -11.70 -9.07 19.97
N GLY A 20 -11.67 -10.23 19.34
CA GLY A 20 -10.54 -10.71 18.57
C GLY A 20 -10.48 -9.86 17.30
N GLY A 21 -9.85 -8.69 17.38
CA GLY A 21 -9.54 -7.90 16.20
C GLY A 21 -8.82 -8.80 15.20
N GLN A 22 -9.29 -8.82 13.97
CA GLN A 22 -8.63 -9.54 12.88
C GLN A 22 -7.22 -8.96 12.78
N GLN A 23 -6.19 -9.79 12.85
CA GLN A 23 -4.78 -9.37 12.76
C GLN A 23 -4.24 -9.73 11.39
N ILE A 24 -3.36 -8.88 10.86
CA ILE A 24 -2.61 -9.23 9.65
C ILE A 24 -1.70 -10.39 10.01
N LYS A 25 -1.81 -11.47 9.24
CA LYS A 25 -1.02 -12.68 9.45
C LYS A 25 0.44 -12.43 9.04
N ASP A 26 1.38 -12.76 9.94
CA ASP A 26 2.83 -12.68 9.73
C ASP A 26 3.30 -11.32 9.16
N PRO A 27 3.06 -10.18 9.86
CA PRO A 27 3.39 -8.87 9.34
C PRO A 27 4.91 -8.65 9.24
N LEU A 28 5.35 -8.03 8.14
CA LEU A 28 6.76 -7.74 7.86
C LEU A 28 7.35 -6.71 8.84
N ASN A 29 6.58 -5.69 9.21
CA ASN A 29 6.96 -4.63 10.16
C ASN A 29 8.22 -3.84 9.77
N TYR A 30 8.48 -3.63 8.47
CA TYR A 30 9.59 -2.78 8.03
C TYR A 30 9.21 -1.31 8.20
N GLU A 31 10.12 -0.51 8.78
CA GLU A 31 9.95 0.94 8.88
C GLU A 31 10.14 1.58 7.50
N VAL A 32 9.20 2.42 7.08
CA VAL A 32 9.40 3.27 5.90
C VAL A 32 10.25 4.46 6.30
N GLU A 33 11.37 4.67 5.61
CA GLU A 33 12.24 5.82 5.82
C GLU A 33 11.49 7.14 5.53
N PRO A 34 11.76 8.22 6.27
CA PRO A 34 11.18 9.52 5.99
C PRO A 34 11.47 9.97 4.56
N PHE A 35 10.45 10.48 3.89
CA PHE A 35 10.59 11.02 2.53
C PHE A 35 9.72 12.25 2.33
N THR A 36 10.09 13.08 1.35
CA THR A 36 9.26 14.14 0.78
C THR A 36 9.58 14.22 -0.71
N PHE A 37 8.66 13.79 -1.56
CA PHE A 37 8.83 13.66 -3.00
C PHE A 37 7.72 14.40 -3.75
N GLN A 38 7.93 14.70 -5.02
CA GLN A 38 6.93 15.37 -5.85
C GLN A 38 6.02 14.36 -6.54
N ASN A 39 4.72 14.65 -6.57
CA ASN A 39 3.78 13.85 -7.35
C ASN A 39 3.64 14.36 -8.81
N GLN A 40 2.78 13.71 -9.58
CA GLN A 40 2.47 14.03 -10.99
C GLN A 40 1.92 15.46 -11.22
N ASP A 41 1.48 16.15 -10.18
CA ASP A 41 1.02 17.55 -10.21
C ASP A 41 2.08 18.54 -9.67
N GLY A 42 3.28 18.04 -9.34
CA GLY A 42 4.36 18.84 -8.76
C GLY A 42 4.15 19.19 -7.28
N LYS A 43 3.19 18.57 -6.61
CA LYS A 43 2.92 18.75 -5.18
C LYS A 43 3.79 17.81 -4.35
N ASN A 44 4.20 18.26 -3.18
CA ASN A 44 4.96 17.42 -2.26
C ASN A 44 4.03 16.42 -1.55
N VAL A 45 4.44 15.16 -1.53
CA VAL A 45 3.89 14.08 -0.72
C VAL A 45 5.00 13.58 0.20
N SER A 46 4.71 13.41 1.47
CA SER A 46 5.68 12.98 2.48
C SER A 46 5.13 11.82 3.31
N LEU A 47 6.02 11.06 3.96
CA LEU A 47 5.60 10.04 4.92
C LEU A 47 4.74 10.65 6.03
N GLU A 48 5.07 11.87 6.50
CA GLU A 48 4.28 12.56 7.52
C GLU A 48 2.86 12.92 7.03
N SER A 49 2.70 13.24 5.72
CA SER A 49 1.38 13.50 5.14
C SER A 49 0.51 12.24 4.96
N LEU A 50 1.11 11.04 5.07
CA LEU A 50 0.44 9.74 5.02
C LEU A 50 0.23 9.13 6.42
N LYS A 51 0.68 9.81 7.46
CA LYS A 51 0.60 9.32 8.83
C LYS A 51 -0.85 9.20 9.30
N GLY A 52 -1.18 8.07 9.89
CA GLY A 52 -2.54 7.76 10.32
C GLY A 52 -3.41 7.15 9.21
N GLU A 53 -2.92 7.10 7.97
CA GLU A 53 -3.61 6.48 6.84
C GLU A 53 -3.02 5.10 6.52
N VAL A 54 -3.86 4.20 6.04
CA VAL A 54 -3.42 2.97 5.37
C VAL A 54 -3.19 3.30 3.91
N TRP A 55 -2.09 2.83 3.36
CA TRP A 55 -1.79 3.07 1.96
C TRP A 55 -1.14 1.87 1.28
N LEU A 56 -1.28 1.81 -0.04
CA LEU A 56 -0.64 0.82 -0.89
C LEU A 56 0.51 1.47 -1.63
N ALA A 57 1.61 0.74 -1.79
CA ALA A 57 2.77 1.21 -2.52
C ALA A 57 3.16 0.23 -3.63
N ASP A 58 3.75 0.76 -4.70
CA ASP A 58 4.47 -0.01 -5.71
C ASP A 58 5.63 0.80 -6.31
N PHE A 59 6.45 0.11 -7.10
CA PHE A 59 7.56 0.70 -7.84
C PHE A 59 7.32 0.53 -9.34
N ILE A 60 7.37 1.64 -10.09
CA ILE A 60 7.11 1.66 -11.53
C ILE A 60 8.13 2.56 -12.27
N PHE A 61 8.21 2.44 -13.58
CA PHE A 61 8.76 3.48 -14.44
C PHE A 61 8.05 3.51 -15.79
N THR A 62 8.02 4.70 -16.41
CA THR A 62 7.15 4.92 -17.57
C THR A 62 7.65 4.28 -18.87
N ASN A 63 8.95 3.96 -18.95
CA ASN A 63 9.58 3.28 -20.10
C ASN A 63 9.68 1.76 -19.92
N CYS A 64 8.92 1.18 -18.99
CA CYS A 64 8.86 -0.25 -18.77
C CYS A 64 7.97 -0.92 -19.81
N GLU A 65 8.52 -1.90 -20.53
CA GLU A 65 7.80 -2.62 -21.60
C GLU A 65 7.21 -3.97 -21.13
N THR A 66 7.56 -4.42 -19.92
CA THR A 66 7.26 -5.78 -19.46
C THR A 66 6.31 -5.85 -18.28
N ILE A 67 6.77 -5.52 -17.07
CA ILE A 67 6.02 -5.77 -15.83
C ILE A 67 5.18 -4.58 -15.33
N CYS A 68 5.58 -3.32 -15.60
CA CYS A 68 4.82 -2.17 -15.11
C CYS A 68 3.43 -2.04 -15.74
N PRO A 69 3.21 -2.32 -17.05
CA PRO A 69 1.87 -2.25 -17.62
C PRO A 69 0.86 -3.19 -16.92
N PRO A 70 1.11 -4.50 -16.75
CA PRO A 70 0.21 -5.36 -15.99
C PRO A 70 0.09 -4.96 -14.50
N MET A 71 1.17 -4.55 -13.83
CA MET A 71 1.11 -4.06 -12.45
C MET A 71 0.17 -2.85 -12.32
N THR A 72 0.34 -1.84 -13.17
CA THR A 72 -0.52 -0.65 -13.13
C THR A 72 -1.98 -0.98 -13.44
N ALA A 73 -2.24 -1.91 -14.37
CA ALA A 73 -3.58 -2.40 -14.66
C ALA A 73 -4.20 -3.11 -13.44
N HIS A 74 -3.45 -3.98 -12.76
CA HIS A 74 -3.90 -4.66 -11.54
C HIS A 74 -4.12 -3.69 -10.38
N MET A 75 -3.26 -2.69 -10.19
CA MET A 75 -3.47 -1.67 -9.16
C MET A 75 -4.70 -0.80 -9.48
N THR A 76 -4.96 -0.51 -10.77
CA THR A 76 -6.17 0.17 -11.21
C THR A 76 -7.44 -0.64 -10.88
N GLU A 77 -7.43 -1.93 -11.13
CA GLU A 77 -8.55 -2.80 -10.76
C GLU A 77 -8.71 -2.90 -9.24
N LEU A 78 -7.62 -2.95 -8.48
CA LEU A 78 -7.65 -2.91 -7.02
C LEU A 78 -8.25 -1.59 -6.50
N GLN A 79 -7.84 -0.43 -7.06
CA GLN A 79 -8.41 0.88 -6.74
C GLN A 79 -9.94 0.88 -6.93
N LYS A 80 -10.39 0.34 -8.06
CA LYS A 80 -11.83 0.24 -8.37
C LYS A 80 -12.58 -0.65 -7.39
N LYS A 81 -12.02 -1.82 -7.03
CA LYS A 81 -12.61 -2.75 -6.06
C LYS A 81 -12.71 -2.14 -4.67
N LEU A 82 -11.65 -1.48 -4.19
CA LEU A 82 -11.63 -0.77 -2.91
C LEU A 82 -12.71 0.32 -2.87
N LYS A 83 -12.81 1.12 -3.94
CA LYS A 83 -13.86 2.16 -4.05
C LYS A 83 -15.27 1.57 -4.05
N ALA A 84 -15.50 0.43 -4.71
CA ALA A 84 -16.80 -0.24 -4.74
C ALA A 84 -17.23 -0.72 -3.34
N GLU A 85 -16.27 -1.02 -2.46
CA GLU A 85 -16.50 -1.38 -1.07
C GLU A 85 -16.47 -0.20 -0.09
N ASN A 86 -16.39 1.05 -0.60
CA ASN A 86 -16.28 2.29 0.19
C ASN A 86 -15.06 2.29 1.14
N ILE A 87 -13.97 1.68 0.71
CA ILE A 87 -12.70 1.67 1.44
C ILE A 87 -11.85 2.81 0.91
N ASP A 88 -11.54 3.77 1.77
CA ASP A 88 -10.63 4.88 1.47
C ASP A 88 -9.19 4.45 1.79
N VAL A 89 -8.35 4.36 0.75
CA VAL A 89 -6.94 4.01 0.86
C VAL A 89 -6.13 4.81 -0.13
N ARG A 90 -4.98 5.33 0.28
CA ARG A 90 -4.05 6.02 -0.62
C ARG A 90 -3.24 5.00 -1.41
N ILE A 91 -2.92 5.33 -2.64
CA ILE A 91 -2.00 4.57 -3.48
C ILE A 91 -0.81 5.47 -3.84
N VAL A 92 0.39 4.95 -3.69
CA VAL A 92 1.64 5.70 -3.91
C VAL A 92 2.55 4.86 -4.79
N SER A 93 2.72 5.27 -6.04
CA SER A 93 3.65 4.65 -6.98
C SER A 93 4.95 5.45 -7.03
N PHE A 94 6.06 4.81 -6.67
CA PHE A 94 7.39 5.42 -6.72
C PHE A 94 8.04 5.14 -8.07
N SER A 95 8.41 6.20 -8.83
CA SER A 95 9.21 6.01 -10.03
C SER A 95 10.60 5.49 -9.70
N VAL A 96 11.05 4.45 -10.37
CA VAL A 96 12.42 3.92 -10.26
C VAL A 96 13.36 4.45 -11.34
N ASP A 97 12.86 5.32 -12.22
CA ASP A 97 13.63 6.03 -13.26
C ASP A 97 13.40 7.55 -13.19
N PRO A 98 13.75 8.22 -12.07
CA PRO A 98 13.43 9.63 -11.83
C PRO A 98 14.12 10.59 -12.81
N GLU A 99 15.15 10.15 -13.52
CA GLU A 99 15.81 10.95 -14.54
C GLU A 99 14.90 11.18 -15.75
N ASN A 100 14.12 10.18 -16.15
CA ASN A 100 13.19 10.20 -17.26
C ASN A 100 11.76 10.51 -16.82
N ASP A 101 11.35 10.03 -15.64
CA ASP A 101 9.99 10.15 -15.13
C ASP A 101 9.76 11.48 -14.42
N LYS A 102 9.61 12.55 -15.18
CA LYS A 102 9.18 13.85 -14.66
C LYS A 102 7.66 13.86 -14.42
N PRO A 103 7.10 14.77 -13.61
CA PRO A 103 5.67 14.83 -13.30
C PRO A 103 4.76 14.72 -14.54
N LYS A 104 5.08 15.44 -15.61
CA LYS A 104 4.34 15.39 -16.87
C LYS A 104 4.37 14.01 -17.53
N GLN A 105 5.50 13.30 -17.44
CA GLN A 105 5.66 11.96 -18.01
C GLN A 105 4.85 10.93 -17.22
N LEU A 106 4.91 11.00 -15.89
CA LEU A 106 4.08 10.16 -15.01
C LEU A 106 2.59 10.37 -15.27
N LYS A 107 2.16 11.63 -15.43
CA LYS A 107 0.76 11.95 -15.74
C LYS A 107 0.33 11.37 -17.10
N LYS A 108 1.21 11.44 -18.11
CA LYS A 108 0.97 10.84 -19.43
C LYS A 108 0.88 9.31 -19.36
N PHE A 109 1.77 8.67 -18.59
CA PHE A 109 1.75 7.22 -18.38
C PHE A 109 0.43 6.80 -17.72
N ALA A 110 0.07 7.44 -16.63
CA ALA A 110 -1.16 7.14 -15.88
C ALA A 110 -2.44 7.34 -16.71
N ALA A 111 -2.45 8.29 -17.66
CA ALA A 111 -3.59 8.52 -18.56
C ALA A 111 -3.93 7.35 -19.50
N ASN A 112 -3.05 6.35 -19.63
CA ASN A 112 -3.32 5.13 -20.37
C ASN A 112 -4.23 4.13 -19.61
N TYR A 113 -4.51 4.40 -18.31
CA TYR A 113 -5.29 3.53 -17.45
C TYR A 113 -6.53 4.26 -16.92
N PRO A 114 -7.67 3.56 -16.72
CA PRO A 114 -8.89 4.17 -16.18
C PRO A 114 -8.81 4.32 -14.63
N LEU A 115 -7.71 4.91 -14.15
CA LEU A 115 -7.46 5.19 -12.74
C LEU A 115 -7.96 6.58 -12.32
N SER A 116 -8.13 6.80 -11.01
CA SER A 116 -8.42 8.12 -10.44
C SER A 116 -7.18 8.66 -9.72
N PHE A 117 -6.87 9.94 -9.95
CA PHE A 117 -5.84 10.66 -9.20
C PHE A 117 -6.33 11.18 -7.83
N ASP A 118 -7.59 10.96 -7.48
CA ASP A 118 -8.15 11.46 -6.22
C ASP A 118 -7.42 10.89 -4.99
N ASN A 119 -6.98 9.63 -5.11
CA ASN A 119 -6.28 8.89 -4.05
C ASN A 119 -5.01 8.17 -4.54
N TRP A 120 -4.46 8.56 -5.71
CA TRP A 120 -3.27 7.92 -6.28
C TRP A 120 -2.22 8.96 -6.67
N ASP A 121 -1.06 8.88 -6.04
CA ASP A 121 0.11 9.71 -6.30
C ASP A 121 1.22 8.89 -7.00
N PHE A 122 1.76 9.44 -8.07
CA PHE A 122 2.95 8.93 -8.76
C PHE A 122 4.12 9.83 -8.40
N LEU A 123 5.12 9.31 -7.68
CA LEU A 123 6.17 10.11 -7.07
C LEU A 123 7.48 10.08 -7.86
N THR A 124 8.14 11.23 -7.89
CA THR A 124 9.45 11.49 -8.51
C THR A 124 10.15 12.67 -7.81
N GLY A 125 11.21 13.22 -8.39
CA GLY A 125 11.91 14.42 -7.88
C GLY A 125 13.05 14.10 -6.92
N TYR A 126 13.57 12.91 -6.97
CA TYR A 126 14.75 12.41 -6.26
C TYR A 126 15.81 11.94 -7.26
N SER A 127 17.02 11.60 -6.78
CA SER A 127 18.04 10.99 -7.62
C SER A 127 17.86 9.48 -7.78
N GLN A 128 18.51 8.87 -8.77
CA GLN A 128 18.50 7.42 -8.95
C GLN A 128 19.03 6.69 -7.71
N SER A 129 20.13 7.19 -7.14
CA SER A 129 20.71 6.60 -5.92
C SER A 129 19.79 6.72 -4.70
N ASP A 130 19.00 7.80 -4.60
CA ASP A 130 18.06 7.98 -3.49
C ASP A 130 16.95 6.94 -3.55
N ILE A 131 16.36 6.70 -4.73
CA ILE A 131 15.27 5.72 -4.85
C ILE A 131 15.78 4.27 -4.68
N GLU A 132 16.96 3.94 -5.17
CA GLU A 132 17.60 2.63 -4.95
C GLU A 132 17.79 2.39 -3.44
N ALA A 133 18.32 3.39 -2.72
CA ALA A 133 18.53 3.30 -1.27
C ALA A 133 17.21 3.28 -0.48
N PHE A 134 16.23 4.11 -0.87
CA PHE A 134 14.92 4.18 -0.24
C PHE A 134 14.14 2.86 -0.38
N ALA A 135 14.06 2.29 -1.58
CA ALA A 135 13.39 1.04 -1.84
C ALA A 135 13.99 -0.11 -0.99
N LEU A 136 15.33 -0.19 -0.94
CA LEU A 136 16.01 -1.22 -0.17
C LEU A 136 15.79 -1.06 1.34
N LYS A 137 15.91 0.16 1.87
CA LYS A 137 15.80 0.41 3.31
C LYS A 137 14.37 0.25 3.80
N SER A 138 13.40 0.81 3.08
CA SER A 138 12.00 0.88 3.49
C SER A 138 11.21 -0.40 3.19
N PHE A 139 11.39 -0.97 2.00
CA PHE A 139 10.56 -2.07 1.49
C PHE A 139 11.32 -3.38 1.31
N LYS A 140 12.64 -3.38 1.55
CA LYS A 140 13.56 -4.48 1.20
C LYS A 140 13.47 -4.84 -0.29
N ALA A 141 13.05 -3.88 -1.11
CA ALA A 141 12.90 -4.01 -2.54
C ALA A 141 14.23 -3.69 -3.24
N ILE A 142 14.65 -4.55 -4.15
CA ILE A 142 15.80 -4.31 -5.00
C ILE A 142 15.35 -3.42 -6.14
N VAL A 143 15.96 -2.25 -6.27
CA VAL A 143 15.87 -1.35 -7.41
C VAL A 143 17.27 -1.09 -7.90
N LYS A 144 17.53 -1.30 -9.19
CA LYS A 144 18.85 -1.06 -9.79
C LYS A 144 18.72 -0.66 -11.25
N LYS A 145 19.26 0.51 -11.58
CA LYS A 145 19.46 0.93 -12.97
C LYS A 145 20.90 0.60 -13.38
N PRO A 146 21.11 -0.39 -14.27
CA PRO A 146 22.46 -0.68 -14.77
C PRO A 146 23.00 0.50 -15.58
N GLU A 147 24.30 0.71 -15.52
CA GLU A 147 24.96 1.79 -16.27
C GLU A 147 24.80 1.58 -17.78
N GLY A 148 24.33 2.62 -18.47
CA GLY A 148 24.10 2.59 -19.92
C GLY A 148 22.82 1.90 -20.36
N GLU A 149 21.96 1.45 -19.43
CA GLU A 149 20.70 0.78 -19.76
C GLU A 149 19.49 1.71 -19.55
N ASP A 150 18.50 1.55 -20.42
CA ASP A 150 17.22 2.27 -20.31
C ASP A 150 16.20 1.52 -19.43
N GLN A 151 16.49 0.27 -19.11
CA GLN A 151 15.62 -0.56 -18.26
C GLN A 151 16.12 -0.57 -16.82
N VAL A 152 15.17 -0.59 -15.87
CA VAL A 152 15.45 -0.63 -14.44
C VAL A 152 14.99 -1.97 -13.88
N ILE A 153 15.87 -2.65 -13.17
CA ILE A 153 15.54 -3.87 -12.44
C ILE A 153 14.79 -3.46 -11.17
N HIS A 154 13.56 -3.95 -10.99
CA HIS A 154 12.82 -3.76 -9.76
C HIS A 154 11.87 -4.93 -9.48
N GLN A 155 11.39 -5.02 -8.23
CA GLN A 155 10.43 -6.05 -7.83
C GLN A 155 9.01 -5.69 -8.28
N SER A 156 8.19 -6.71 -8.49
CA SER A 156 6.81 -6.60 -8.97
C SER A 156 5.77 -6.73 -7.85
N SER A 157 6.10 -6.27 -6.65
CA SER A 157 5.23 -6.37 -5.48
C SER A 157 4.37 -5.13 -5.27
N PHE A 158 3.16 -5.34 -4.76
CA PHE A 158 2.38 -4.32 -4.05
C PHE A 158 2.67 -4.43 -2.55
N TYR A 159 2.77 -3.31 -1.88
CA TYR A 159 3.08 -3.26 -0.45
C TYR A 159 1.92 -2.60 0.28
N LEU A 160 1.45 -3.22 1.36
CA LEU A 160 0.50 -2.62 2.29
C LEU A 160 1.27 -1.93 3.41
N VAL A 161 1.02 -0.66 3.61
CA VAL A 161 1.61 0.14 4.69
C VAL A 161 0.53 0.57 5.67
N GLY A 162 0.78 0.34 6.93
CA GLY A 162 -0.13 0.67 8.03
C GLY A 162 -0.06 2.15 8.44
N PRO A 163 -1.00 2.60 9.28
CA PRO A 163 -1.12 4.00 9.71
C PRO A 163 0.09 4.49 10.52
N ASN A 164 0.90 3.58 11.03
CA ASN A 164 2.14 3.87 11.75
C ASN A 164 3.38 3.98 10.85
N GLY A 165 3.20 3.93 9.52
CA GLY A 165 4.30 4.00 8.55
C GLY A 165 5.12 2.72 8.42
N LYS A 166 4.58 1.56 8.82
CA LYS A 166 5.25 0.27 8.67
C LYS A 166 4.68 -0.52 7.50
N VAL A 167 5.55 -1.10 6.71
CA VAL A 167 5.17 -2.10 5.70
C VAL A 167 4.68 -3.34 6.43
N LEU A 168 3.43 -3.68 6.24
CA LEU A 168 2.78 -4.80 6.90
C LEU A 168 2.85 -6.08 6.09
N LYS A 169 2.73 -5.95 4.75
CA LYS A 169 2.71 -7.11 3.86
C LYS A 169 3.07 -6.73 2.43
N ASP A 170 3.50 -7.70 1.65
CA ASP A 170 3.68 -7.57 0.20
C ASP A 170 2.87 -8.65 -0.55
N TYR A 171 2.53 -8.34 -1.81
CA TYR A 171 1.70 -9.19 -2.65
C TYR A 171 2.24 -9.18 -4.09
N ASN A 172 2.05 -10.26 -4.83
CA ASN A 172 2.40 -10.29 -6.24
C ASN A 172 1.51 -9.32 -7.03
N GLY A 173 2.14 -8.36 -7.74
CA GLY A 173 1.46 -7.34 -8.53
C GLY A 173 1.28 -7.69 -10.01
N VAL A 174 1.81 -8.83 -10.50
CA VAL A 174 1.81 -9.21 -11.93
C VAL A 174 0.98 -10.45 -12.18
N GLU A 175 1.22 -11.54 -11.43
CA GLU A 175 0.54 -12.81 -11.66
C GLU A 175 -0.32 -13.17 -10.45
N ASN A 176 -1.56 -13.58 -10.73
CA ASN A 176 -2.50 -14.02 -9.69
C ASN A 176 -2.61 -13.03 -8.52
N THR A 177 -2.68 -11.73 -8.83
CA THR A 177 -2.80 -10.68 -7.81
C THR A 177 -3.97 -10.99 -6.86
N PRO A 178 -3.71 -11.16 -5.54
CA PRO A 178 -4.71 -11.66 -4.60
C PRO A 178 -5.60 -10.51 -4.08
N TYR A 179 -6.47 -9.96 -4.93
CA TYR A 179 -7.29 -8.79 -4.60
C TYR A 179 -8.09 -8.93 -3.32
N ASP A 180 -8.72 -10.09 -3.11
CA ASP A 180 -9.58 -10.30 -1.94
C ASP A 180 -8.76 -10.30 -0.64
N ASP A 181 -7.55 -10.89 -0.66
CA ASP A 181 -6.63 -10.88 0.47
C ASP A 181 -6.13 -9.45 0.75
N ILE A 182 -5.77 -8.70 -0.31
CA ILE A 182 -5.33 -7.30 -0.16
C ILE A 182 -6.44 -6.46 0.46
N ILE A 183 -7.68 -6.59 -0.01
CA ILE A 183 -8.84 -5.86 0.51
C ILE A 183 -9.10 -6.22 1.97
N ALA A 184 -9.03 -7.50 2.33
CA ALA A 184 -9.21 -7.97 3.71
C ALA A 184 -8.13 -7.41 4.63
N ASP A 185 -6.86 -7.41 4.19
CA ASP A 185 -5.73 -6.90 4.96
C ASP A 185 -5.77 -5.36 5.08
N VAL A 186 -6.23 -4.63 4.04
CA VAL A 186 -6.48 -3.17 4.11
C VAL A 186 -7.54 -2.86 5.16
N LYS A 187 -8.67 -3.59 5.18
CA LYS A 187 -9.72 -3.43 6.21
C LYS A 187 -9.15 -3.66 7.61
N THR A 188 -8.35 -4.71 7.77
CA THR A 188 -7.71 -5.04 9.04
C THR A 188 -6.73 -3.95 9.45
N ALA A 189 -5.85 -3.49 8.54
CA ALA A 189 -4.90 -2.42 8.81
C ALA A 189 -5.58 -1.10 9.22
N SER A 190 -6.75 -0.80 8.65
CA SER A 190 -7.52 0.41 8.98
C SER A 190 -8.08 0.39 10.42
N THR A 191 -8.09 -0.75 11.11
CA THR A 191 -8.45 -0.85 12.52
C THR A 191 -7.26 -0.67 13.47
N LEU A 192 -6.02 -0.68 12.95
CA LEU A 192 -4.80 -0.45 13.73
C LEU A 192 -4.71 1.05 14.10
N LYS A 193 -4.41 1.33 15.35
CA LYS A 193 -4.23 2.70 15.88
C LYS A 193 -2.78 2.96 16.22
#